data_48c7e79bcae2dc9c8d69b6804a6d77f8
#
_entry.id   48c7e79bcae2dc9c8d69b6804a6d77f8
#
_cell.length_a   1.000
_cell.length_b   1.000
_cell.length_c   1.000
_cell.angle_alpha   90.00
_cell.angle_beta   90.00
_cell.angle_gamma   90.00
#
_symmetry.space_group_name_H-M   'P 1'
#
loop_
_entity.id
_entity.type
_entity.pdbx_description
1 polymer ?
#
loop_
_entity_poly.entity_id
_entity_poly.type
_entity_poly.pdbx_seq_one_letter_code
_entity_poly.pdbx_strand_id
1 'polypeptide(L)'
;MAATSNQEINDLISDLIAAWDRADAKAFARQFQKDGTFTNIFGQTFEGQEEFERRHVDVFTGIFKGTKFELELLKLKYVRPDVALADLETRVLGITKKLPPVFQVPLGAPLRTRLLLVLVRESDTWWIAGYHNVDLKS
;
A
#
# COMPACT_ATOMS: atom_id res chain seq x y z
N MET A 1 -16.95 4.87 -16.52
CA MET A 1 -17.18 3.53 -17.10
C MET A 1 -16.22 2.55 -16.46
N ALA A 2 -16.65 1.30 -16.27
CA ALA A 2 -15.87 0.29 -15.54
C ALA A 2 -14.48 0.05 -16.16
N ALA A 3 -14.37 -0.01 -17.49
CA ALA A 3 -13.08 -0.22 -18.16
C ALA A 3 -12.08 0.92 -17.87
N THR A 4 -12.58 2.18 -17.88
CA THR A 4 -11.76 3.34 -17.55
C THR A 4 -11.36 3.32 -16.07
N SER A 5 -12.28 2.94 -15.19
CA SER A 5 -12.00 2.83 -13.76
C SER A 5 -10.98 1.74 -13.47
N ASN A 6 -11.05 0.58 -14.15
CA ASN A 6 -10.07 -0.48 -14.02
C ASN A 6 -8.67 0.03 -14.39
N GLN A 7 -8.56 0.77 -15.49
CA GLN A 7 -7.28 1.34 -15.91
C GLN A 7 -6.77 2.36 -14.90
N GLU A 8 -7.63 3.22 -14.41
CA GLU A 8 -7.26 4.24 -13.41
C GLU A 8 -6.78 3.60 -12.11
N ILE A 9 -7.43 2.52 -11.67
CA ILE A 9 -7.03 1.79 -10.46
C ILE A 9 -5.69 1.08 -10.68
N ASN A 10 -5.49 0.47 -11.84
CA ASN A 10 -4.21 -0.13 -12.18
C ASN A 10 -3.09 0.91 -12.22
N ASP A 11 -3.37 2.10 -12.72
CA ASP A 11 -2.42 3.21 -12.72
C ASP A 11 -2.08 3.65 -11.30
N LEU A 12 -3.08 3.71 -10.41
CA LEU A 12 -2.86 4.02 -9.00
C LEU A 12 -1.91 3.00 -8.36
N ILE A 13 -2.14 1.71 -8.62
CA ILE A 13 -1.29 0.64 -8.10
C ILE A 13 0.15 0.78 -8.64
N SER A 14 0.29 1.05 -9.94
CA SER A 14 1.60 1.27 -10.56
C SER A 14 2.33 2.46 -9.95
N ASP A 15 1.60 3.53 -9.65
CA ASP A 15 2.17 4.71 -9.01
C ASP A 15 2.68 4.40 -7.59
N LEU A 16 1.97 3.55 -6.84
CA LEU A 16 2.44 3.11 -5.53
C LEU A 16 3.76 2.36 -5.64
N ILE A 17 3.87 1.45 -6.60
CA ILE A 17 5.10 0.69 -6.82
C ILE A 17 6.26 1.64 -7.16
N ALA A 18 6.04 2.54 -8.10
CA ALA A 18 7.08 3.47 -8.53
C ALA A 18 7.54 4.38 -7.40
N ALA A 19 6.59 4.87 -6.58
CA ALA A 19 6.91 5.73 -5.44
C ALA A 19 7.74 4.99 -4.39
N TRP A 20 7.38 3.75 -4.08
CA TRP A 20 8.15 2.93 -3.15
C TRP A 20 9.58 2.72 -3.68
N ASP A 21 9.70 2.32 -4.94
CA ASP A 21 10.99 1.97 -5.54
C ASP A 21 11.97 3.15 -5.55
N ARG A 22 11.47 4.39 -5.60
CA ARG A 22 12.32 5.57 -5.49
C ARG A 22 12.29 6.22 -4.10
N ALA A 23 11.69 5.54 -3.12
CA ALA A 23 11.62 6.00 -1.72
C ALA A 23 11.00 7.39 -1.59
N ASP A 24 9.92 7.63 -2.33
CA ASP A 24 9.24 8.92 -2.37
C ASP A 24 7.93 8.83 -1.58
N ALA A 25 8.01 9.15 -0.28
CA ALA A 25 6.86 9.04 0.62
C ALA A 25 5.73 9.99 0.23
N LYS A 26 6.05 11.19 -0.28
CA LYS A 26 5.04 12.14 -0.70
C LYS A 26 4.24 11.60 -1.89
N ALA A 27 4.93 11.02 -2.87
CA ALA A 27 4.28 10.41 -4.02
C ALA A 27 3.48 9.19 -3.61
N PHE A 28 3.98 8.39 -2.67
CA PHE A 28 3.30 7.20 -2.16
C PHE A 28 1.98 7.57 -1.47
N ALA A 29 1.91 8.74 -0.84
CA ALA A 29 0.72 9.22 -0.14
C ALA A 29 -0.19 10.10 -1.00
N ARG A 30 0.17 10.36 -2.25
CA ARG A 30 -0.52 11.35 -3.09
C ARG A 30 -2.01 11.09 -3.22
N GLN A 31 -2.39 9.83 -3.42
CA GLN A 31 -3.79 9.43 -3.62
C GLN A 31 -4.47 8.93 -2.34
N PHE A 32 -3.82 9.10 -1.20
CA PHE A 32 -4.43 8.80 0.09
C PHE A 32 -5.31 9.97 0.50
N GLN A 33 -6.55 9.71 0.92
CA GLN A 33 -7.47 10.77 1.33
C GLN A 33 -6.95 11.52 2.55
N LYS A 34 -7.33 12.79 2.67
CA LYS A 34 -6.93 13.62 3.81
C LYS A 34 -7.37 13.03 5.14
N ASP A 35 -8.49 12.32 5.16
CA ASP A 35 -9.04 11.65 6.33
C ASP A 35 -9.06 10.13 6.18
N GLY A 36 -8.26 9.59 5.28
CA GLY A 36 -8.17 8.15 5.07
C GLY A 36 -7.61 7.43 6.30
N THR A 37 -7.92 6.14 6.42
CA THR A 37 -7.47 5.30 7.53
C THR A 37 -6.40 4.33 7.08
N PHE A 38 -5.33 4.23 7.85
CA PHE A 38 -4.22 3.33 7.58
C PHE A 38 -4.01 2.42 8.79
N THR A 39 -4.05 1.10 8.56
CA THR A 39 -3.69 0.11 9.58
C THR A 39 -2.48 -0.67 9.06
N ASN A 40 -1.39 -0.65 9.83
CA ASN A 40 -0.16 -1.35 9.45
C ASN A 40 -0.17 -2.81 9.92
N ILE A 41 0.89 -3.55 9.57
CA ILE A 41 1.00 -4.97 9.89
C ILE A 41 1.15 -5.27 11.37
N PHE A 42 1.36 -4.25 12.20
CA PHE A 42 1.39 -4.39 13.66
C PHE A 42 0.03 -4.15 14.29
N GLY A 43 -1.00 -3.87 13.48
CA GLY A 43 -2.33 -3.57 13.99
C GLY A 43 -2.49 -2.14 14.50
N GLN A 44 -1.54 -1.27 14.21
CA GLN A 44 -1.63 0.14 14.60
C GLN A 44 -2.41 0.91 13.56
N THR A 45 -3.37 1.73 13.98
CA THR A 45 -4.21 2.50 13.09
C THR A 45 -3.91 3.99 13.20
N PHE A 46 -3.79 4.62 12.05
CA PHE A 46 -3.50 6.05 11.94
C PHE A 46 -4.49 6.67 10.96
N GLU A 47 -4.72 7.96 11.08
CA GLU A 47 -5.61 8.68 10.18
C GLU A 47 -4.91 9.85 9.53
N GLY A 48 -5.26 10.09 8.27
CA GLY A 48 -4.84 11.26 7.51
C GLY A 48 -3.69 11.04 6.57
N GLN A 49 -3.72 11.79 5.48
CA GLN A 49 -2.70 11.73 4.44
C GLN A 49 -1.31 12.13 4.98
N GLU A 50 -1.27 13.16 5.83
CA GLU A 50 0.01 13.62 6.40
C GLU A 50 0.66 12.55 7.26
N GLU A 51 -0.14 11.85 8.08
CA GLU A 51 0.37 10.79 8.93
C GLU A 51 0.81 9.60 8.08
N PHE A 52 0.06 9.26 7.04
CA PHE A 52 0.41 8.19 6.12
C PHE A 52 1.76 8.48 5.45
N GLU A 53 1.95 9.72 4.98
CA GLU A 53 3.22 10.14 4.39
C GLU A 53 4.36 10.05 5.40
N ARG A 54 4.16 10.57 6.61
CA ARG A 54 5.19 10.59 7.64
C ARG A 54 5.64 9.17 8.02
N ARG A 55 4.69 8.24 8.15
CA ARG A 55 5.00 6.85 8.46
C ARG A 55 5.86 6.21 7.36
N HIS A 56 5.61 6.57 6.12
CA HIS A 56 6.39 6.03 5.00
C HIS A 56 7.75 6.69 4.83
N VAL A 57 7.95 7.91 5.32
CA VAL A 57 9.31 8.45 5.45
C VAL A 57 10.14 7.53 6.36
N ASP A 58 9.56 7.11 7.49
CA ASP A 58 10.24 6.20 8.42
C ASP A 58 10.50 4.82 7.78
N VAL A 59 9.53 4.30 7.01
CA VAL A 59 9.67 3.05 6.28
C VAL A 59 10.85 3.13 5.31
N PHE A 60 10.92 4.19 4.52
CA PHE A 60 11.90 4.33 3.45
C PHE A 60 13.31 4.68 3.94
N THR A 61 13.44 5.18 5.16
CA THR A 61 14.75 5.53 5.74
C THR A 61 15.22 4.53 6.79
N GLY A 62 14.35 3.62 7.22
CA GLY A 62 14.63 2.64 8.28
C GLY A 62 14.91 1.25 7.74
N ILE A 63 14.20 0.26 8.28
CA ILE A 63 14.37 -1.17 7.98
C ILE A 63 14.23 -1.48 6.49
N PHE A 64 13.34 -0.77 5.81
CA PHE A 64 13.02 -1.03 4.40
C PHE A 64 13.74 -0.10 3.43
N LYS A 65 14.81 0.56 3.89
CA LYS A 65 15.62 1.41 3.02
C LYS A 65 16.20 0.60 1.87
N GLY A 66 16.05 1.11 0.65
CA GLY A 66 16.62 0.49 -0.55
C GLY A 66 15.84 -0.71 -1.08
N THR A 67 14.70 -1.04 -0.47
CA THR A 67 13.89 -2.17 -0.92
C THR A 67 13.08 -1.82 -2.16
N LYS A 68 12.59 -2.87 -2.83
CA LYS A 68 11.69 -2.79 -3.97
C LYS A 68 10.33 -3.37 -3.59
N PHE A 69 9.30 -2.90 -4.26
CA PHE A 69 7.92 -3.23 -3.92
C PHE A 69 7.23 -3.92 -5.09
N GLU A 70 6.56 -5.03 -4.80
CA GLU A 70 5.68 -5.69 -5.76
C GLU A 70 4.27 -5.70 -5.20
N LEU A 71 3.31 -5.36 -6.06
CA LEU A 71 1.89 -5.43 -5.75
C LEU A 71 1.21 -6.27 -6.81
N GLU A 72 0.52 -7.32 -6.38
CA GLU A 72 -0.27 -8.16 -7.27
C GLU A 72 -1.74 -8.00 -6.92
N LEU A 73 -2.55 -7.49 -7.86
CA LEU A 73 -3.98 -7.35 -7.67
C LEU A 73 -4.63 -8.72 -7.79
N LEU A 74 -5.18 -9.21 -6.69
CA LEU A 74 -5.82 -10.53 -6.64
C LEU A 74 -7.31 -10.44 -6.98
N LYS A 75 -7.98 -9.38 -6.53
CA LYS A 75 -9.41 -9.20 -6.74
C LYS A 75 -9.75 -7.73 -6.68
N LEU A 76 -10.59 -7.30 -7.61
CA LEU A 76 -11.15 -5.95 -7.64
C LEU A 76 -12.67 -6.07 -7.67
N LYS A 77 -13.32 -5.50 -6.66
CA LYS A 77 -14.78 -5.54 -6.55
C LYS A 77 -15.33 -4.14 -6.43
N TYR A 78 -16.24 -3.77 -7.34
CA TYR A 78 -16.98 -2.51 -7.25
C TYR A 78 -18.21 -2.73 -6.37
N VAL A 79 -18.18 -2.13 -5.18
CA VAL A 79 -19.33 -2.14 -4.27
C VAL A 79 -20.40 -1.17 -4.78
N ARG A 80 -19.93 -0.07 -5.34
CA ARG A 80 -20.71 0.96 -6.03
C ARG A 80 -19.87 1.38 -7.24
N PRO A 81 -20.43 2.11 -8.22
CA PRO A 81 -19.61 2.60 -9.33
C PRO A 81 -18.43 3.47 -8.89
N ASP A 82 -18.54 4.14 -7.74
CA ASP A 82 -17.53 5.03 -7.18
C ASP A 82 -16.87 4.49 -5.91
N VAL A 83 -17.07 3.22 -5.56
CA VAL A 83 -16.44 2.57 -4.40
C VAL A 83 -15.97 1.18 -4.79
N ALA A 84 -14.68 0.93 -4.64
CA ALA A 84 -14.08 -0.35 -4.98
C ALA A 84 -13.24 -0.90 -3.82
N LEU A 85 -13.24 -2.23 -3.72
CA LEU A 85 -12.33 -2.95 -2.82
C LEU A 85 -11.28 -3.63 -3.69
N ALA A 86 -10.03 -3.38 -3.40
CA ALA A 86 -8.91 -4.02 -4.08
C ALA A 86 -8.14 -4.88 -3.07
N ASP A 87 -8.10 -6.18 -3.34
CA ASP A 87 -7.31 -7.13 -2.56
C ASP A 87 -5.99 -7.37 -3.29
N LEU A 88 -4.88 -7.14 -2.61
CA LEU A 88 -3.56 -7.30 -3.20
C LEU A 88 -2.67 -8.17 -2.31
N GLU A 89 -1.74 -8.85 -2.94
CA GLU A 89 -0.58 -9.39 -2.23
C GLU A 89 0.57 -8.44 -2.47
N THR A 90 1.28 -8.10 -1.40
CA THR A 90 2.47 -7.26 -1.51
C THR A 90 3.70 -8.06 -1.19
N ARG A 91 4.82 -7.72 -1.83
CA ARG A 91 6.12 -8.28 -1.54
C ARG A 91 7.13 -7.16 -1.44
N VAL A 92 7.89 -7.14 -0.35
CA VAL A 92 9.00 -6.21 -0.18
C VAL A 92 10.27 -7.02 -0.40
N LEU A 93 11.04 -6.65 -1.42
CA LEU A 93 12.23 -7.36 -1.87
C LEU A 93 13.49 -6.57 -1.54
N GLY A 94 14.59 -7.29 -1.36
CA GLY A 94 15.89 -6.65 -1.15
C GLY A 94 16.11 -6.14 0.27
N ILE A 95 15.46 -6.77 1.25
CA ILE A 95 15.63 -6.40 2.65
C ILE A 95 17.04 -6.83 3.08
N THR A 96 17.86 -5.86 3.51
CA THR A 96 19.23 -6.14 3.95
C THR A 96 19.40 -6.08 5.46
N LYS A 97 18.42 -5.53 6.18
CA LYS A 97 18.46 -5.43 7.63
C LYS A 97 17.60 -6.53 8.24
N LYS A 98 18.04 -7.06 9.38
CA LYS A 98 17.29 -8.09 10.07
C LYS A 98 15.97 -7.53 10.58
N LEU A 99 14.88 -8.19 10.22
CA LEU A 99 13.55 -7.82 10.70
C LEU A 99 13.33 -8.31 12.14
N PRO A 100 12.45 -7.64 12.90
CA PRO A 100 12.03 -8.17 14.20
C PRO A 100 11.53 -9.62 14.09
N PRO A 101 11.81 -10.47 15.10
CA PRO A 101 11.42 -11.89 15.03
C PRO A 101 9.93 -12.13 14.80
N VAL A 102 9.07 -11.19 15.17
CA VAL A 102 7.62 -11.31 14.99
C VAL A 102 7.25 -11.54 13.53
N PHE A 103 8.05 -11.05 12.57
CA PHE A 103 7.78 -11.25 11.15
C PHE A 103 8.04 -12.67 10.68
N GLN A 104 8.91 -13.40 11.38
CA GLN A 104 9.27 -14.78 10.99
C GLN A 104 9.76 -14.88 9.54
N VAL A 105 10.49 -13.87 9.09
CA VAL A 105 11.01 -13.80 7.72
C VAL A 105 12.51 -14.08 7.76
N PRO A 106 12.98 -15.14 7.07
CA PRO A 106 14.42 -15.40 6.99
C PRO A 106 15.13 -14.26 6.26
N LEU A 107 16.38 -14.00 6.66
CA LEU A 107 17.18 -12.99 6.00
C LEU A 107 17.29 -13.28 4.50
N GLY A 108 17.02 -12.29 3.67
CA GLY A 108 17.05 -12.45 2.21
C GLY A 108 15.72 -12.86 1.59
N ALA A 109 14.76 -13.31 2.39
CA ALA A 109 13.43 -13.66 1.88
C ALA A 109 12.56 -12.40 1.78
N PRO A 110 11.59 -12.38 0.85
CA PRO A 110 10.67 -11.24 0.76
C PRO A 110 9.71 -11.21 1.95
N LEU A 111 9.34 -10.01 2.37
CA LEU A 111 8.24 -9.83 3.31
C LEU A 111 6.95 -9.79 2.51
N ARG A 112 6.04 -10.71 2.79
CA ARG A 112 4.75 -10.82 2.08
C ARG A 112 3.62 -10.35 2.98
N THR A 113 2.74 -9.53 2.44
CA THR A 113 1.55 -9.08 3.18
C THR A 113 0.32 -9.15 2.28
N ARG A 114 -0.87 -9.14 2.90
CA ARG A 114 -2.14 -8.97 2.21
C ARG A 114 -2.62 -7.56 2.50
N LEU A 115 -2.93 -6.85 1.44
CA LEU A 115 -3.32 -5.44 1.50
C LEU A 115 -4.73 -5.29 0.98
N LEU A 116 -5.61 -4.69 1.78
CA LEU A 116 -6.92 -4.26 1.32
C LEU A 116 -6.90 -2.75 1.14
N LEU A 117 -7.20 -2.30 -0.08
CA LEU A 117 -7.44 -0.90 -0.37
C LEU A 117 -8.94 -0.69 -0.52
N VAL A 118 -9.47 0.27 0.24
CA VAL A 118 -10.81 0.80 0.01
C VAL A 118 -10.63 2.04 -0.83
N LEU A 119 -11.15 2.00 -2.06
CA LEU A 119 -10.97 3.06 -3.04
C LEU A 119 -12.28 3.79 -3.26
N VAL A 120 -12.23 5.11 -3.28
CA VAL A 120 -13.41 5.93 -3.59
C VAL A 120 -13.08 6.88 -4.72
N ARG A 121 -14.04 7.11 -5.59
CA ARG A 121 -13.88 8.04 -6.72
C ARG A 121 -14.59 9.34 -6.40
N GLU A 122 -13.83 10.41 -6.36
CA GLU A 122 -14.33 11.75 -6.10
C GLU A 122 -13.69 12.73 -7.07
N SER A 123 -14.49 13.58 -7.67
CA SER A 123 -14.01 14.58 -8.64
C SER A 123 -13.14 13.94 -9.73
N ASP A 124 -13.62 12.82 -10.27
CA ASP A 124 -12.97 12.04 -11.35
C ASP A 124 -11.61 11.45 -10.99
N THR A 125 -11.29 11.38 -9.69
CA THR A 125 -10.02 10.79 -9.20
C THR A 125 -10.33 9.69 -8.20
N TRP A 126 -9.60 8.58 -8.30
CA TRP A 126 -9.66 7.52 -7.30
C TRP A 126 -8.73 7.85 -6.13
N TRP A 127 -9.25 7.68 -4.92
CA TRP A 127 -8.55 7.97 -3.66
C TRP A 127 -8.54 6.74 -2.79
N ILE A 128 -7.49 6.58 -2.01
CA ILE A 128 -7.40 5.52 -1.00
C ILE A 128 -8.07 6.02 0.27
N ALA A 129 -9.25 5.49 0.58
CA ALA A 129 -9.98 5.82 1.81
C ALA A 129 -9.55 4.93 2.97
N GLY A 130 -9.12 3.71 2.67
CA GLY A 130 -8.63 2.77 3.66
C GLY A 130 -7.48 1.96 3.10
N TYR A 131 -6.46 1.74 3.95
CA TYR A 131 -5.27 0.96 3.62
C TYR A 131 -5.04 0.03 4.81
N HIS A 132 -5.38 -1.24 4.64
CA HIS A 132 -5.34 -2.19 5.74
C HIS A 132 -4.43 -3.35 5.37
N ASN A 133 -3.29 -3.44 6.07
CA ASN A 133 -2.24 -4.39 5.73
C ASN A 133 -2.12 -5.48 6.80
N VAL A 134 -1.99 -6.73 6.35
CA VAL A 134 -1.90 -7.88 7.25
C VAL A 134 -0.67 -8.71 6.85
N ASP A 135 0.13 -9.09 7.83
CA ASP A 135 1.29 -9.93 7.61
C ASP A 135 0.83 -11.33 7.15
N LEU A 136 1.40 -11.81 6.07
CA LEU A 136 1.05 -13.11 5.48
C LEU A 136 1.99 -14.18 6.00
N LYS A 137 1.47 -15.09 6.81
CA LYS A 137 2.29 -16.07 7.55
C LYS A 137 2.58 -17.37 6.81
N SER A 138 1.91 -17.64 5.71
CA SER A 138 2.10 -18.95 5.05
C SER A 138 2.61 -18.83 3.63
#